data_bc597033fa822cf8b551ddc173d9512d
#
_entry.id   bc597033fa822cf8b551ddc173d9512d
#
_cell.length_a   1.000
_cell.length_b   1.000
_cell.length_c   1.000
_cell.angle_alpha   90.00
_cell.angle_beta   90.00
_cell.angle_gamma   90.00
#
_symmetry.space_group_name_H-M   'P 1'
#
loop_
_entity.id
_entity.type
_entity.pdbx_description
1 polymer ?
#
loop_
_entity_poly.entity_id
_entity_poly.type
_entity_poly.pdbx_seq_one_letter_code
_entity_poly.pdbx_strand_id
1 'polypeptide(L)'
;MQREVKHADPGLRLCSYLAVLLLVSGITMNAQGYGYDPDADPAATYQQAIERAGQQGKLVLLVFGSEWCPDCRSLNKKMGEPPLNETVQQNFIVAHVDIGNWDKNMAFTEQFGEPVGKGIPSIAIIDADKTVLYVSEAGEFASARSTDLATLDNWFRDRLATIRQQ
;
A
#
# COMPACT_ATOMS: atom_id res chain seq x y z
N MET A 1 1.17 37.54 -80.68
CA MET A 1 1.77 36.34 -80.04
C MET A 1 1.91 36.66 -78.57
N GLN A 2 0.85 36.41 -77.78
CA GLN A 2 0.84 36.69 -76.33
C GLN A 2 0.98 35.36 -75.61
N ARG A 3 2.03 35.29 -74.76
CA ARG A 3 2.23 34.12 -73.94
C ARG A 3 1.49 34.36 -72.57
N GLU A 4 0.52 33.56 -72.36
CA GLU A 4 -0.24 33.47 -71.13
C GLU A 4 0.70 32.92 -70.00
N VAL A 5 0.90 33.68 -69.00
CA VAL A 5 1.63 33.25 -67.79
C VAL A 5 0.58 32.69 -66.82
N LYS A 6 0.55 31.36 -66.70
CA LYS A 6 -0.25 30.67 -65.70
C LYS A 6 0.30 30.97 -64.30
N HIS A 7 -0.49 31.70 -63.54
CA HIS A 7 -0.26 31.82 -62.10
C HIS A 7 -0.51 30.47 -61.43
N ALA A 8 0.53 29.91 -60.86
CA ALA A 8 0.42 28.75 -59.98
C ALA A 8 -0.05 29.22 -58.61
N ASP A 9 -1.22 28.74 -58.18
CA ASP A 9 -1.73 28.91 -56.84
C ASP A 9 -0.79 28.26 -55.84
N PRO A 10 -0.36 28.97 -54.77
CA PRO A 10 0.34 28.33 -53.67
C PRO A 10 -0.70 27.58 -52.83
N GLY A 11 -0.82 26.27 -53.15
CA GLY A 11 -1.66 25.36 -52.38
C GLY A 11 -1.38 25.50 -50.89
N LEU A 12 -2.42 25.84 -50.21
CA LEU A 12 -2.56 25.89 -48.76
C LEU A 12 -2.17 24.52 -48.19
N ARG A 13 -0.90 24.37 -47.81
CA ARG A 13 -0.46 23.22 -47.06
C ARG A 13 -1.00 23.39 -45.64
N LEU A 14 -2.21 22.89 -45.43
CA LEU A 14 -2.73 22.63 -44.08
C LEU A 14 -1.79 21.60 -43.44
N CYS A 15 -0.81 22.08 -42.74
CA CYS A 15 -0.10 21.27 -41.76
C CYS A 15 -1.11 20.85 -40.70
N SER A 16 -1.65 19.66 -40.87
CA SER A 16 -2.32 18.93 -39.79
C SER A 16 -1.32 18.69 -38.71
N TYR A 17 -1.23 19.64 -37.76
CA TYR A 17 -0.65 19.37 -36.48
C TYR A 17 -1.61 18.41 -35.77
N LEU A 18 -1.43 17.13 -35.98
CA LEU A 18 -1.90 16.10 -35.09
C LEU A 18 -1.29 16.41 -33.70
N ALA A 19 -2.04 17.14 -32.92
CA ALA A 19 -1.78 17.28 -31.51
C ALA A 19 -1.93 15.88 -30.89
N VAL A 20 -0.82 15.16 -30.81
CA VAL A 20 -0.70 13.99 -29.97
C VAL A 20 -0.84 14.48 -28.54
N LEU A 21 -2.07 14.48 -28.06
CA LEU A 21 -2.39 14.61 -26.64
C LEU A 21 -1.80 13.36 -25.96
N LEU A 22 -0.53 13.46 -25.57
CA LEU A 22 0.06 12.56 -24.57
C LEU A 22 -0.76 12.74 -23.29
N LEU A 23 -1.76 11.89 -23.12
CA LEU A 23 -2.34 11.62 -21.83
C LEU A 23 -1.21 11.05 -20.97
N VAL A 24 -0.43 11.93 -20.38
CA VAL A 24 0.42 11.59 -19.24
C VAL A 24 -0.56 11.27 -18.12
N SER A 25 -0.98 10.00 -18.09
CA SER A 25 -1.61 9.42 -16.92
C SER A 25 -0.60 9.57 -15.81
N GLY A 26 -0.75 10.66 -15.03
CA GLY A 26 0.06 10.89 -13.85
C GLY A 26 -0.10 9.69 -12.94
N ILE A 27 0.87 8.78 -12.97
CA ILE A 27 1.03 7.80 -11.91
C ILE A 27 1.40 8.65 -10.70
N THR A 28 0.40 9.06 -9.94
CA THR A 28 0.62 9.57 -8.61
C THR A 28 1.20 8.40 -7.82
N MET A 29 2.52 8.37 -7.69
CA MET A 29 3.16 7.55 -6.67
C MET A 29 2.67 8.11 -5.34
N ASN A 30 1.58 7.53 -4.84
CA ASN A 30 1.19 7.73 -3.46
C ASN A 30 2.36 7.19 -2.63
N ALA A 31 3.18 8.11 -2.12
CA ALA A 31 4.09 7.78 -1.03
C ALA A 31 3.18 7.26 0.09
N GLN A 32 3.24 5.95 0.34
CA GLN A 32 2.55 5.38 1.48
C GLN A 32 3.22 5.96 2.72
N GLY A 33 2.60 6.95 3.32
CA GLY A 33 2.98 7.41 4.63
C GLY A 33 2.73 6.26 5.60
N TYR A 34 3.80 5.71 6.14
CA TYR A 34 3.69 4.74 7.22
C TYR A 34 3.37 5.51 8.50
N GLY A 35 2.10 5.63 8.83
CA GLY A 35 1.65 6.33 10.03
C GLY A 35 0.21 6.01 10.36
N TYR A 36 -0.15 6.18 11.62
CA TYR A 36 -1.50 5.99 12.10
C TYR A 36 -2.25 7.32 12.04
N ASP A 37 -3.30 7.37 11.24
CA ASP A 37 -4.19 8.54 11.18
C ASP A 37 -5.37 8.30 12.13
N PRO A 38 -5.47 9.06 13.23
CA PRO A 38 -6.53 8.89 14.20
C PRO A 38 -7.93 9.28 13.69
N ASP A 39 -7.99 10.00 12.57
CA ASP A 39 -9.24 10.46 11.96
C ASP A 39 -9.66 9.60 10.76
N ALA A 40 -8.83 8.63 10.34
CA ALA A 40 -9.16 7.73 9.24
C ALA A 40 -10.25 6.72 9.64
N ASP A 41 -11.22 6.54 8.73
CA ASP A 41 -12.17 5.43 8.83
C ASP A 41 -11.47 4.10 8.48
N PRO A 42 -11.36 3.15 9.41
CA PRO A 42 -10.65 1.90 9.17
C PRO A 42 -11.33 1.04 8.11
N ALA A 43 -12.66 1.09 7.99
CA ALA A 43 -13.40 0.32 6.99
C ALA A 43 -13.14 0.86 5.59
N ALA A 44 -13.12 2.18 5.42
CA ALA A 44 -12.79 2.82 4.15
C ALA A 44 -11.31 2.58 3.78
N THR A 45 -10.40 2.68 4.74
CA THR A 45 -8.96 2.40 4.54
C THR A 45 -8.75 0.95 4.10
N TYR A 46 -9.39 0.00 4.76
CA TYR A 46 -9.34 -1.41 4.40
C TYR A 46 -9.91 -1.68 3.00
N GLN A 47 -11.09 -1.13 2.69
CA GLN A 47 -11.71 -1.32 1.37
C GLN A 47 -10.82 -0.79 0.24
N GLN A 48 -10.22 0.38 0.40
CA GLN A 48 -9.27 0.93 -0.57
C GLN A 48 -8.03 0.05 -0.73
N ALA A 49 -7.54 -0.53 0.38
CA ALA A 49 -6.41 -1.44 0.34
C ALA A 49 -6.74 -2.74 -0.43
N ILE A 50 -7.91 -3.32 -0.22
CA ILE A 50 -8.41 -4.50 -0.95
C ILE A 50 -8.50 -4.21 -2.45
N GLU A 51 -9.12 -3.08 -2.84
CA GLU A 51 -9.24 -2.70 -4.26
C GLU A 51 -7.87 -2.56 -4.93
N ARG A 52 -6.92 -1.88 -4.26
CA ARG A 52 -5.56 -1.72 -4.76
C ARG A 52 -4.81 -3.04 -4.82
N ALA A 53 -4.99 -3.90 -3.84
CA ALA A 53 -4.38 -5.23 -3.80
C ALA A 53 -4.85 -6.08 -5.00
N GLY A 54 -6.15 -6.10 -5.28
CA GLY A 54 -6.71 -6.78 -6.45
C GLY A 54 -6.18 -6.25 -7.79
N GLN A 55 -6.05 -4.91 -7.92
CA GLN A 55 -5.50 -4.28 -9.12
C GLN A 55 -4.02 -4.58 -9.35
N GLN A 56 -3.24 -4.81 -8.29
CA GLN A 56 -1.80 -4.97 -8.34
C GLN A 56 -1.33 -6.41 -8.12
N GLY A 57 -2.25 -7.36 -7.90
CA GLY A 57 -1.91 -8.75 -7.60
C GLY A 57 -1.13 -8.90 -6.30
N LYS A 58 -1.45 -8.07 -5.29
CA LYS A 58 -0.78 -8.05 -3.98
C LYS A 58 -1.72 -8.51 -2.87
N LEU A 59 -1.15 -8.74 -1.70
CA LEU A 59 -1.88 -8.93 -0.46
C LEU A 59 -2.11 -7.60 0.26
N VAL A 60 -3.07 -7.55 1.16
CA VAL A 60 -3.23 -6.45 2.12
C VAL A 60 -2.49 -6.79 3.40
N LEU A 61 -1.68 -5.86 3.90
CA LEU A 61 -1.08 -5.89 5.22
C LEU A 61 -1.78 -4.85 6.09
N LEU A 62 -2.73 -5.28 6.91
CA LEU A 62 -3.29 -4.42 7.95
C LEU A 62 -2.32 -4.37 9.13
N VAL A 63 -2.00 -3.16 9.57
CA VAL A 63 -1.12 -2.92 10.72
C VAL A 63 -1.92 -2.15 11.77
N PHE A 64 -2.23 -2.82 12.85
CA PHE A 64 -2.96 -2.25 13.99
C PHE A 64 -1.97 -1.66 15.00
N GLY A 65 -2.20 -0.43 15.42
CA GLY A 65 -1.30 0.24 16.36
C GLY A 65 -1.70 1.67 16.64
N SER A 66 -0.76 2.47 17.09
CA SER A 66 -0.96 3.89 17.43
C SER A 66 0.35 4.66 17.41
N GLU A 67 0.28 5.97 17.17
CA GLU A 67 1.45 6.86 17.15
C GLU A 67 2.18 6.96 18.50
N TRP A 68 1.50 6.80 19.62
CA TRP A 68 2.16 6.81 20.94
C TRP A 68 2.99 5.54 21.19
N CYS A 69 2.74 4.43 20.48
CA CYS A 69 3.39 3.14 20.69
C CYS A 69 4.81 3.14 20.07
N PRO A 70 5.88 2.96 20.84
CA PRO A 70 7.24 2.99 20.32
C PRO A 70 7.55 1.83 19.36
N ASP A 71 7.01 0.64 19.61
CA ASP A 71 7.19 -0.53 18.75
C ASP A 71 6.44 -0.38 17.44
N CYS A 72 5.27 0.26 17.45
CA CYS A 72 4.48 0.58 16.26
C CYS A 72 5.24 1.54 15.33
N ARG A 73 5.76 2.64 15.89
CA ARG A 73 6.59 3.59 15.12
C ARG A 73 7.86 2.92 14.58
N SER A 74 8.47 2.03 15.36
CA SER A 74 9.67 1.32 14.94
C SER A 74 9.38 0.35 13.79
N LEU A 75 8.29 -0.43 13.86
CA LEU A 75 7.88 -1.31 12.77
C LEU A 75 7.63 -0.51 11.50
N ASN A 76 6.86 0.59 11.60
CA ASN A 76 6.57 1.45 10.46
C ASN A 76 7.85 2.01 9.81
N LYS A 77 8.78 2.51 10.63
CA LYS A 77 10.08 3.00 10.14
C LYS A 77 10.84 1.89 9.41
N LYS A 78 10.95 0.71 10.00
CA LYS A 78 11.70 -0.43 9.44
C LYS A 78 11.08 -0.97 8.17
N MET A 79 9.74 -0.95 8.03
CA MET A 79 9.07 -1.28 6.78
C MET A 79 9.41 -0.30 5.64
N GLY A 80 9.93 0.89 5.94
CA GLY A 80 10.45 1.85 4.96
C GLY A 80 11.94 1.69 4.64
N GLU A 81 12.67 0.78 5.29
CA GLU A 81 14.13 0.61 5.16
C GLU A 81 14.50 -0.68 4.42
N PRO A 82 15.48 -0.64 3.48
CA PRO A 82 16.00 -1.85 2.83
C PRO A 82 16.65 -2.83 3.83
N PRO A 83 16.50 -4.15 3.64
CA PRO A 83 15.79 -4.83 2.54
C PRO A 83 14.28 -4.99 2.76
N LEU A 84 13.75 -4.76 3.97
CA LEU A 84 12.36 -5.01 4.32
C LEU A 84 11.38 -4.19 3.46
N ASN A 85 11.72 -2.96 3.11
CA ASN A 85 10.86 -2.14 2.26
C ASN A 85 10.61 -2.77 0.89
N GLU A 86 11.61 -3.46 0.32
CA GLU A 86 11.48 -4.14 -0.96
C GLU A 86 10.49 -5.31 -0.84
N THR A 87 10.64 -6.13 0.21
CA THR A 87 9.74 -7.24 0.51
C THR A 87 8.30 -6.74 0.70
N VAL A 88 8.13 -5.66 1.48
CA VAL A 88 6.81 -5.08 1.74
C VAL A 88 6.20 -4.49 0.47
N GLN A 89 6.92 -3.63 -0.25
CA GLN A 89 6.39 -2.95 -1.44
C GLN A 89 6.05 -3.91 -2.59
N GLN A 90 6.82 -4.98 -2.76
CA GLN A 90 6.57 -5.95 -3.82
C GLN A 90 5.33 -6.81 -3.55
N ASN A 91 5.01 -7.09 -2.30
CA ASN A 91 4.02 -8.11 -1.95
C ASN A 91 2.76 -7.56 -1.30
N PHE A 92 2.78 -6.35 -0.73
CA PHE A 92 1.69 -5.85 0.08
C PHE A 92 1.20 -4.45 -0.32
N ILE A 93 -0.07 -4.22 -0.09
CA ILE A 93 -0.67 -2.91 0.12
C ILE A 93 -0.81 -2.75 1.64
N VAL A 94 -0.03 -1.83 2.21
CA VAL A 94 -0.06 -1.58 3.65
C VAL A 94 -1.20 -0.62 3.99
N ALA A 95 -1.97 -0.95 5.01
CA ALA A 95 -3.02 -0.13 5.57
C ALA A 95 -2.90 -0.10 7.10
N HIS A 96 -2.82 1.11 7.66
CA HIS A 96 -2.72 1.30 9.10
C HIS A 96 -4.10 1.53 9.70
N VAL A 97 -4.33 0.93 10.87
CA VAL A 97 -5.53 1.11 11.67
C VAL A 97 -5.13 1.63 13.05
N ASP A 98 -5.47 2.90 13.32
CA ASP A 98 -5.24 3.48 14.64
C ASP A 98 -6.23 2.92 15.66
N ILE A 99 -5.72 2.38 16.77
CA ILE A 99 -6.55 1.88 17.87
C ILE A 99 -6.63 2.83 19.07
N GLY A 100 -6.12 4.06 18.91
CA GLY A 100 -6.10 5.06 19.97
C GLY A 100 -5.37 4.56 21.22
N ASN A 101 -5.96 4.78 22.39
CA ASN A 101 -5.52 4.21 23.64
C ASN A 101 -6.33 2.96 23.99
N TRP A 102 -6.50 2.02 23.06
CA TRP A 102 -7.37 0.84 23.15
C TRP A 102 -8.87 1.22 23.20
N ASP A 103 -9.23 2.35 22.60
CA ASP A 103 -10.57 2.96 22.65
C ASP A 103 -11.12 3.32 21.26
N LYS A 104 -10.29 3.13 20.22
CA LYS A 104 -10.70 3.38 18.83
C LYS A 104 -10.69 2.10 18.00
N ASN A 105 -11.63 2.00 17.09
CA ASN A 105 -11.67 0.97 16.05
C ASN A 105 -11.63 -0.49 16.54
N MET A 106 -11.89 -0.74 17.83
CA MET A 106 -11.82 -2.08 18.42
C MET A 106 -12.78 -3.06 17.75
N ALA A 107 -14.03 -2.65 17.50
CA ALA A 107 -15.02 -3.49 16.79
C ALA A 107 -14.60 -3.82 15.35
N PHE A 108 -13.76 -2.98 14.72
CA PHE A 108 -13.17 -3.28 13.43
C PHE A 108 -12.07 -4.35 13.56
N THR A 109 -11.25 -4.32 14.61
CA THR A 109 -10.19 -5.32 14.81
C THR A 109 -10.74 -6.71 15.09
N GLU A 110 -11.89 -6.82 15.74
CA GLU A 110 -12.58 -8.09 16.07
C GLU A 110 -12.91 -8.92 14.81
N GLN A 111 -13.14 -8.26 13.68
CA GLN A 111 -13.39 -8.93 12.39
C GLN A 111 -12.21 -9.80 11.92
N PHE A 112 -11.02 -9.57 12.47
CA PHE A 112 -9.80 -10.29 12.15
C PHE A 112 -9.33 -11.22 13.30
N GLY A 113 -10.22 -11.57 14.26
CA GLY A 113 -9.90 -12.47 15.36
C GLY A 113 -9.16 -11.82 16.53
N GLU A 114 -9.45 -10.56 16.83
CA GLU A 114 -8.89 -9.79 17.94
C GLU A 114 -7.36 -9.69 17.96
N PRO A 115 -6.72 -9.29 16.85
CA PRO A 115 -5.26 -9.28 16.74
C PRO A 115 -4.57 -8.42 17.79
N VAL A 116 -5.27 -7.40 18.32
CA VAL A 116 -4.71 -6.41 19.26
C VAL A 116 -4.80 -6.84 20.72
N GLY A 117 -5.54 -7.88 21.05
CA GLY A 117 -5.84 -8.28 22.45
C GLY A 117 -4.59 -8.65 23.27
N LYS A 118 -3.46 -8.86 22.65
CA LYS A 118 -2.20 -9.26 23.31
C LYS A 118 -1.03 -8.30 23.05
N GLY A 119 -1.29 -7.14 22.47
CA GLY A 119 -0.29 -6.10 22.25
C GLY A 119 -0.29 -5.54 20.83
N ILE A 120 0.40 -4.42 20.69
CA ILE A 120 0.63 -3.71 19.43
C ILE A 120 2.12 -3.39 19.25
N PRO A 121 2.61 -3.29 17.99
CA PRO A 121 1.84 -3.45 16.75
C PRO A 121 1.38 -4.89 16.55
N SER A 122 0.28 -5.06 15.88
CA SER A 122 -0.27 -6.34 15.45
C SER A 122 -0.63 -6.27 13.97
N ILE A 123 -0.64 -7.39 13.26
CA ILE A 123 -0.92 -7.40 11.82
C ILE A 123 -1.93 -8.47 11.44
N ALA A 124 -2.64 -8.20 10.33
CA ALA A 124 -3.34 -9.23 9.59
C ALA A 124 -2.92 -9.19 8.10
N ILE A 125 -2.77 -10.35 7.47
CA ILE A 125 -2.51 -10.49 6.04
C ILE A 125 -3.77 -11.05 5.39
N ILE A 126 -4.26 -10.36 4.35
CA ILE A 126 -5.54 -10.65 3.72
C ILE A 126 -5.34 -10.66 2.21
N ASP A 127 -6.02 -11.54 1.48
CA ASP A 127 -6.04 -11.52 0.02
C ASP A 127 -7.06 -10.52 -0.55
N ALA A 128 -7.07 -10.38 -1.87
CA ALA A 128 -8.00 -9.49 -2.56
C ALA A 128 -9.47 -9.96 -2.49
N ASP A 129 -9.70 -11.23 -2.17
CA ASP A 129 -11.03 -11.81 -1.96
C ASP A 129 -11.52 -11.67 -0.52
N LYS A 130 -10.77 -10.93 0.31
CA LYS A 130 -11.02 -10.68 1.74
C LYS A 130 -10.83 -11.91 2.64
N THR A 131 -10.12 -12.93 2.16
CA THR A 131 -9.76 -14.07 3.00
C THR A 131 -8.61 -13.68 3.92
N VAL A 132 -8.78 -13.88 5.21
CA VAL A 132 -7.71 -13.69 6.20
C VAL A 132 -6.75 -14.88 6.12
N LEU A 133 -5.53 -14.63 5.67
CA LEU A 133 -4.50 -15.64 5.48
C LEU A 133 -3.61 -15.79 6.71
N TYR A 134 -3.48 -14.74 7.48
CA TYR A 134 -2.67 -14.72 8.68
C TYR A 134 -3.11 -13.58 9.63
N VAL A 135 -3.03 -13.85 10.91
CA VAL A 135 -3.16 -12.86 11.98
C VAL A 135 -2.02 -13.07 12.98
N SER A 136 -1.33 -11.99 13.35
CA SER A 136 -0.22 -12.08 14.31
C SER A 136 -0.68 -12.60 15.66
N GLU A 137 0.11 -13.49 16.23
CA GLU A 137 -0.15 -14.02 17.55
C GLU A 137 0.35 -13.07 18.63
N ALA A 138 -0.22 -13.20 19.76
CA ALA A 138 0.17 -12.72 21.09
C ALA A 138 1.46 -11.87 21.20
N GLY A 139 1.41 -10.61 20.74
CA GLY A 139 2.52 -9.68 20.94
C GLY A 139 3.76 -9.98 20.09
N GLU A 140 3.60 -10.71 18.97
CA GLU A 140 4.68 -11.11 18.06
C GLU A 140 5.56 -9.92 17.62
N PHE A 141 4.97 -8.76 17.45
CA PHE A 141 5.67 -7.53 17.10
C PHE A 141 5.84 -6.54 18.27
N ALA A 142 5.47 -6.92 19.50
CA ALA A 142 5.57 -6.05 20.67
C ALA A 142 7.00 -5.69 21.07
N SER A 143 8.00 -6.27 20.42
CA SER A 143 9.42 -5.96 20.56
C SER A 143 10.04 -5.39 19.27
N ALA A 144 9.23 -4.88 18.34
CA ALA A 144 9.69 -4.45 17.01
C ALA A 144 10.82 -3.41 17.07
N ARG A 145 10.88 -2.56 18.10
CA ARG A 145 11.97 -1.57 18.26
C ARG A 145 13.33 -2.22 18.51
N SER A 146 13.38 -3.37 19.19
CA SER A 146 14.61 -4.12 19.51
C SER A 146 14.90 -5.26 18.54
N THR A 147 13.93 -5.64 17.71
CA THR A 147 14.12 -6.64 16.64
C THR A 147 14.92 -6.01 15.50
N ASP A 148 15.98 -6.65 15.04
CA ASP A 148 16.76 -6.15 13.91
C ASP A 148 15.99 -6.27 12.58
N LEU A 149 16.45 -5.48 11.60
CA LEU A 149 15.79 -5.36 10.32
C LEU A 149 15.80 -6.66 9.51
N ALA A 150 16.90 -7.42 9.58
CA ALA A 150 17.03 -8.69 8.85
C ALA A 150 16.08 -9.75 9.44
N THR A 151 15.92 -9.79 10.74
CA THR A 151 14.95 -10.68 11.42
C THR A 151 13.52 -10.36 10.97
N LEU A 152 13.15 -9.09 10.89
CA LEU A 152 11.83 -8.70 10.37
C LEU A 152 11.67 -9.07 8.89
N ASP A 153 12.65 -8.80 8.04
CA ASP A 153 12.58 -9.13 6.62
C ASP A 153 12.44 -10.64 6.41
N ASN A 154 13.22 -11.45 7.12
CA ASN A 154 13.12 -12.90 7.09
C ASN A 154 11.73 -13.38 7.53
N TRP A 155 11.18 -12.80 8.60
CA TRP A 155 9.83 -13.13 9.06
C TRP A 155 8.79 -12.91 7.95
N PHE A 156 8.83 -11.76 7.28
CA PHE A 156 7.89 -11.46 6.18
C PHE A 156 8.07 -12.41 5.00
N ARG A 157 9.31 -12.74 4.64
CA ARG A 157 9.60 -13.70 3.55
C ARG A 157 9.10 -15.11 3.86
N ASP A 158 9.34 -15.59 5.06
CA ASP A 158 8.91 -16.91 5.51
C ASP A 158 7.38 -16.99 5.58
N ARG A 159 6.73 -15.93 6.04
CA ARG A 159 5.27 -15.83 6.05
C ARG A 159 4.69 -15.87 4.64
N LEU A 160 5.26 -15.11 3.71
CA LEU A 160 4.87 -15.13 2.31
C LEU A 160 5.06 -16.52 1.67
N ALA A 161 6.16 -17.19 1.97
CA ALA A 161 6.41 -18.55 1.49
C ALA A 161 5.35 -19.53 2.00
N THR A 162 4.96 -19.43 3.26
CA THR A 162 3.90 -20.26 3.87
C THR A 162 2.53 -19.99 3.22
N ILE A 163 2.17 -18.73 3.02
CA ILE A 163 0.88 -18.34 2.41
C ILE A 163 0.77 -18.86 0.97
N ARG A 164 1.87 -18.84 0.20
CA ARG A 164 1.87 -19.31 -1.20
C ARG A 164 1.78 -20.83 -1.36
N GLN A 165 1.89 -21.58 -0.28
CA GLN A 165 1.78 -23.06 -0.27
C GLN A 165 0.39 -23.55 0.14
N GLN A 166 -0.50 -22.65 0.56
CA GLN A 166 -1.89 -22.94 0.92
C GLN A 166 -2.79 -22.96 -0.31
#